data_d253ce85a33a240455b45060f55b1733
#
_entry.id   d253ce85a33a240455b45060f55b1733
#
_cell.length_a   1.000
_cell.length_b   1.000
_cell.length_c   1.000
_cell.angle_alpha   90.00
_cell.angle_beta   90.00
_cell.angle_gamma   90.00
#
_symmetry.space_group_name_H-M   'P 1'
#
loop_
_entity.id
_entity.type
_entity.pdbx_description
1 polymer ?
#
loop_
_entity_poly.entity_id
_entity_poly.type
_entity_poly.pdbx_seq_one_letter_code
_entity_poly.pdbx_strand_id
1 'polypeptide(L)'
;MRFLISAAGTGGHVFPALEFSAECIKNNHEVLWMGTKTGLESRKVPEKNIQFMTVPMRGFRGKGLLNKFISIFGLVASIGKTIIFLFQNKINFVVCFGGYISLPVGIAAILC
;
A
#
# COMPACT_ATOMS: atom_id res chain seq x y z
N MET A 1 4.39 -16.76 7.36
CA MET A 1 3.37 -16.15 6.50
C MET A 1 3.83 -14.83 5.97
N ARG A 2 3.32 -14.42 4.84
CA ARG A 2 3.65 -13.13 4.23
C ARG A 2 2.48 -12.18 4.34
N PHE A 3 2.74 -11.01 4.90
CA PHE A 3 1.77 -9.94 5.06
C PHE A 3 2.11 -8.79 4.12
N LEU A 4 1.14 -8.31 3.39
CA LEU A 4 1.24 -7.04 2.68
C LEU A 4 0.52 -5.98 3.49
N ILE A 5 1.26 -4.98 3.91
CA ILE A 5 0.72 -3.85 4.66
C ILE A 5 0.49 -2.69 3.69
N SER A 6 -0.65 -2.06 3.80
CA SER A 6 -0.97 -0.89 3.01
C SER A 6 -1.32 0.27 3.94
N ALA A 7 -0.49 1.27 3.94
CA ALA A 7 -0.75 2.51 4.67
C ALA A 7 0.01 3.64 4.00
N ALA A 8 -0.62 4.79 3.88
CA ALA A 8 -0.03 5.92 3.20
C ALA A 8 -0.53 7.24 3.79
N GLY A 9 0.28 8.27 3.63
CA GLY A 9 -0.08 9.64 3.97
C GLY A 9 0.44 10.09 5.31
N THR A 10 -0.42 10.13 6.32
CA THR A 10 -0.11 10.72 7.62
C THR A 10 0.37 9.70 8.66
N GLY A 11 0.97 10.21 9.73
CA GLY A 11 1.39 9.37 10.86
C GLY A 11 0.24 8.62 11.52
N GLY A 12 -1.00 9.11 11.42
CA GLY A 12 -2.17 8.42 11.95
C GLY A 12 -2.43 7.07 11.32
N HIS A 13 -1.99 6.87 10.08
CA HIS A 13 -2.09 5.57 9.39
C HIS A 13 -0.77 4.80 9.44
N VAL A 14 0.34 5.50 9.25
CA VAL A 14 1.66 4.88 9.06
C VAL A 14 2.22 4.31 10.35
N PHE A 15 2.17 5.04 11.46
CA PHE A 15 2.77 4.58 12.71
C PHE A 15 2.10 3.33 13.30
N PRO A 16 0.75 3.22 13.36
CA PRO A 16 0.12 1.97 13.77
C PRO A 16 0.49 0.79 12.88
N ALA A 17 0.60 1.03 11.58
CA ALA A 17 0.99 -0.01 10.63
C ALA A 17 2.43 -0.45 10.83
N LEU A 18 3.34 0.47 11.17
CA LEU A 18 4.74 0.12 11.49
C LEU A 18 4.82 -0.73 12.76
N GLU A 19 4.04 -0.41 13.77
CA GLU A 19 3.98 -1.21 15.01
C GLU A 19 3.46 -2.61 14.74
N PHE A 20 2.40 -2.73 13.94
CA PHE A 20 1.88 -4.02 13.52
C PHE A 20 2.93 -4.82 12.75
N SER A 21 3.64 -4.17 11.83
CA SER A 21 4.71 -4.80 11.06
C SER A 21 5.83 -5.33 11.96
N ALA A 22 6.24 -4.54 12.96
CA ALA A 22 7.26 -4.96 13.91
C ALA A 22 6.83 -6.19 14.67
N GLU A 23 5.58 -6.28 15.07
CA GLU A 23 5.04 -7.44 15.77
C GLU A 23 5.01 -8.68 14.88
N CYS A 24 4.64 -8.51 13.60
CA CYS A 24 4.69 -9.60 12.63
C CYS A 24 6.11 -10.13 12.44
N ILE A 25 7.08 -9.25 12.30
CA ILE A 25 8.49 -9.63 12.13
C ILE A 25 9.01 -10.35 13.39
N LYS A 26 8.64 -9.87 14.56
CA LYS A 26 8.99 -10.50 15.83
C LYS A 26 8.49 -11.95 15.92
N ASN A 27 7.35 -12.23 15.29
CA ASN A 27 6.75 -13.57 15.27
C ASN A 27 7.17 -14.38 14.04
N ASN A 28 8.26 -14.02 13.38
CA ASN A 28 8.85 -14.70 12.24
C ASN A 28 8.00 -14.68 10.97
N HIS A 29 7.17 -13.67 10.80
CA HIS A 29 6.44 -13.44 9.56
C HIS A 29 7.20 -12.48 8.66
N GLU A 30 7.03 -12.64 7.35
CA GLU A 30 7.56 -11.69 6.38
C GLU A 30 6.56 -10.57 6.17
N VAL A 31 7.07 -9.35 6.08
CA VAL A 31 6.25 -8.16 5.86
C VAL A 31 6.76 -7.43 4.64
N LEU A 32 5.82 -7.13 3.73
CA LEU A 32 6.05 -6.26 2.60
C LEU A 32 5.10 -5.08 2.74
N TRP A 33 5.49 -3.94 2.18
CA TRP A 33 4.71 -2.72 2.32
C TRP A 33 4.45 -2.09 0.96
N MET A 34 3.24 -1.61 0.77
CA MET A 34 2.84 -0.89 -0.43
C MET A 34 2.33 0.49 -0.05
N GLY A 35 2.89 1.50 -0.66
CA GLY A 35 2.55 2.88 -0.36
C GLY A 35 2.83 3.80 -1.55
N THR A 36 2.98 5.09 -1.28
CA THR A 36 3.23 6.10 -2.28
C THR A 36 4.66 6.65 -2.20
N LYS A 37 5.10 7.31 -3.26
CA LYS A 37 6.46 7.88 -3.31
C LYS A 37 6.66 9.06 -2.36
N THR A 38 5.60 9.79 -2.07
CA THR A 38 5.67 11.07 -1.37
C THR A 38 5.14 11.04 0.06
N GLY A 39 4.51 9.95 0.48
CA GLY A 39 3.97 9.84 1.82
C GLY A 39 5.05 9.59 2.87
N LEU A 40 4.67 9.70 4.13
CA LEU A 40 5.57 9.46 5.27
C LEU A 40 6.16 8.05 5.22
N GLU A 41 5.39 7.07 4.75
CA GLU A 41 5.81 5.68 4.62
C GLU A 41 7.01 5.51 3.71
N SER A 42 7.15 6.33 2.68
CA SER A 42 8.28 6.23 1.75
C SER A 42 9.63 6.45 2.42
N ARG A 43 9.66 7.15 3.55
CA ARG A 43 10.86 7.39 4.33
C ARG A 43 10.98 6.44 5.52
N LYS A 44 9.89 6.17 6.20
CA LYS A 44 9.90 5.42 7.46
C LYS A 44 9.99 3.91 7.26
N VAL A 45 9.36 3.38 6.22
CA VAL A 45 9.35 1.94 5.98
C VAL A 45 10.73 1.40 5.59
N PRO A 46 11.47 2.02 4.65
CA PRO A 46 12.82 1.56 4.33
C PRO A 46 13.79 1.64 5.50
N GLU A 47 13.61 2.59 6.42
CA GLU A 47 14.44 2.68 7.64
C GLU A 47 14.33 1.44 8.52
N LYS A 48 13.22 0.72 8.43
CA LYS A 48 12.98 -0.51 9.19
C LYS A 48 13.37 -1.77 8.44
N ASN A 49 14.04 -1.65 7.31
CA ASN A 49 14.44 -2.77 6.45
C ASN A 49 13.24 -3.62 5.97
N ILE A 50 12.08 -3.00 5.81
CA ILE A 50 10.89 -3.63 5.24
C ILE A 50 10.89 -3.38 3.75
N GLN A 51 10.64 -4.41 2.95
CA GLN A 51 10.52 -4.26 1.51
C GLN A 51 9.36 -3.34 1.16
N PHE A 52 9.65 -2.29 0.43
CA PHE A 52 8.70 -1.23 0.11
C PHE A 52 8.47 -1.15 -1.39
N MET A 53 7.20 -1.12 -1.79
CA MET A 53 6.80 -0.95 -3.17
C MET A 53 5.85 0.22 -3.28
N THR A 54 5.99 1.00 -4.36
CA THR A 54 5.13 2.14 -4.62
C THR A 54 4.11 1.81 -5.70
N VAL A 55 2.93 2.44 -5.60
CA VAL A 55 1.92 2.41 -6.65
C VAL A 55 1.69 3.82 -7.17
N PRO A 56 1.34 3.97 -8.47
CA PRO A 56 1.11 5.29 -9.07
C PRO A 56 -0.25 5.85 -8.66
N MET A 57 -0.48 6.01 -7.37
CA MET A 57 -1.73 6.50 -6.83
C MET A 57 -1.55 7.92 -6.31
N ARG A 58 -2.34 8.84 -6.83
CA ARG A 58 -2.43 10.20 -6.30
C ARG A 58 -3.78 10.36 -5.64
N GLY A 59 -3.85 11.12 -4.55
CA GLY A 59 -5.11 11.46 -3.92
C GLY A 59 -6.01 12.20 -4.92
N PHE A 60 -7.32 12.14 -4.69
CA PHE A 60 -8.29 12.84 -5.54
C PHE A 60 -8.20 14.35 -5.29
N ARG A 61 -7.10 14.94 -5.73
CA ARG A 61 -6.87 16.37 -5.67
C ARG A 61 -6.90 16.91 -7.09
N GLY A 62 -7.91 17.65 -7.40
CA GLY A 62 -7.98 18.32 -8.70
C GLY A 62 -9.41 18.55 -9.11
N LYS A 63 -9.61 19.72 -9.71
CA LYS A 63 -10.90 20.11 -10.26
C LYS A 63 -10.84 19.88 -11.77
N GLY A 64 -11.81 19.16 -12.32
CA GLY A 64 -11.96 18.99 -13.75
C GLY A 64 -12.02 17.52 -14.18
N LEU A 65 -12.61 17.32 -15.36
CA LEU A 65 -12.81 15.99 -15.95
C LEU A 65 -11.48 15.28 -16.24
N LEU A 66 -10.48 16.02 -16.70
CA LEU A 66 -9.17 15.46 -17.02
C LEU A 66 -8.50 14.86 -15.79
N ASN A 67 -8.58 15.54 -14.65
CA ASN A 67 -8.02 15.05 -13.40
C ASN A 67 -8.74 13.82 -12.89
N LYS A 68 -10.06 13.74 -13.10
CA LYS A 68 -10.84 12.54 -12.78
C LYS A 68 -10.42 11.35 -13.63
N PHE A 69 -10.20 11.54 -14.92
CA PHE A 69 -9.71 10.48 -15.80
C PHE A 69 -8.34 9.99 -15.39
N ILE A 70 -7.41 10.91 -15.08
CA ILE A 70 -6.07 10.56 -14.61
C ILE A 70 -6.14 9.77 -13.31
N SER A 71 -7.01 10.18 -12.39
CA SER A 71 -7.20 9.46 -11.11
C SER A 71 -7.76 8.06 -11.30
N ILE A 72 -8.73 7.89 -12.21
CA ILE A 72 -9.30 6.58 -12.55
C ILE A 72 -8.23 5.69 -13.19
N PHE A 73 -7.44 6.22 -14.12
CA PHE A 73 -6.33 5.48 -14.73
C PHE A 73 -5.31 5.06 -13.68
N GLY A 74 -4.94 5.96 -12.78
CA GLY A 74 -4.04 5.66 -11.67
C GLY A 74 -4.58 4.58 -10.77
N LEU A 75 -5.89 4.61 -10.47
CA LEU A 75 -6.56 3.60 -9.67
C LEU A 75 -6.49 2.24 -10.34
N VAL A 76 -6.88 2.15 -11.62
CA VAL A 76 -6.86 0.89 -12.37
C VAL A 76 -5.45 0.34 -12.48
N ALA A 77 -4.47 1.18 -12.78
CA ALA A 77 -3.06 0.79 -12.85
C ALA A 77 -2.56 0.28 -11.50
N SER A 78 -2.93 0.92 -10.41
CA SER A 78 -2.56 0.51 -9.06
C SER A 78 -3.17 -0.83 -8.69
N ILE A 79 -4.43 -1.06 -9.04
CA ILE A 79 -5.10 -2.35 -8.82
C ILE A 79 -4.37 -3.46 -9.58
N GLY A 80 -4.10 -3.25 -10.87
CA GLY A 80 -3.38 -4.21 -11.71
C GLY A 80 -2.00 -4.52 -11.18
N LYS A 81 -1.22 -3.51 -10.83
CA LYS A 81 0.10 -3.67 -10.24
C LYS A 81 0.05 -4.45 -8.93
N THR A 82 -0.93 -4.16 -8.09
CA THR A 82 -1.10 -4.84 -6.82
C THR A 82 -1.46 -6.32 -7.01
N ILE A 83 -2.36 -6.62 -7.93
CA ILE A 83 -2.72 -8.02 -8.25
C ILE A 83 -1.48 -8.81 -8.66
N ILE A 84 -0.69 -8.27 -9.58
CA ILE A 84 0.56 -8.91 -10.03
C ILE A 84 1.49 -9.11 -8.83
N PHE A 85 1.65 -8.10 -8.00
CA PHE A 85 2.51 -8.17 -6.81
C PHE A 85 2.06 -9.26 -5.84
N LEU A 86 0.75 -9.36 -5.60
CA LEU A 86 0.18 -10.37 -4.69
C LEU A 86 0.50 -11.79 -5.17
N PHE A 87 0.35 -12.03 -6.47
CA PHE A 87 0.67 -13.35 -7.04
C PHE A 87 2.17 -13.64 -7.05
N GLN A 88 2.99 -12.68 -7.45
CA GLN A 88 4.45 -12.87 -7.55
C GLN A 88 5.09 -13.12 -6.19
N ASN A 89 4.58 -12.50 -5.14
CA ASN A 89 5.17 -12.58 -3.81
C ASN A 89 4.45 -13.56 -2.88
N LYS A 90 3.45 -14.26 -3.38
CA LYS A 90 2.70 -15.26 -2.60
C LYS A 90 2.20 -14.70 -1.26
N ILE A 91 1.50 -13.57 -1.32
CA ILE A 91 0.98 -12.91 -0.13
C ILE A 91 -0.15 -13.72 0.48
N ASN A 92 -0.10 -13.94 1.78
CA ASN A 92 -1.13 -14.66 2.53
C ASN A 92 -2.21 -13.74 3.06
N PHE A 93 -1.82 -12.56 3.57
CA PHE A 93 -2.74 -11.60 4.17
C PHE A 93 -2.45 -10.19 3.69
N VAL A 94 -3.50 -9.43 3.45
CA VAL A 94 -3.43 -8.00 3.14
C VAL A 94 -4.09 -7.24 4.27
N VAL A 95 -3.35 -6.31 4.87
CA VAL A 95 -3.85 -5.48 5.98
C VAL A 95 -3.78 -4.02 5.58
N CYS A 96 -4.93 -3.37 5.57
CA CYS A 96 -5.05 -1.96 5.17
C CYS A 96 -5.28 -1.09 6.41
N PHE A 97 -4.44 -0.08 6.59
CA PHE A 97 -4.52 0.83 7.73
C PHE A 97 -5.12 2.20 7.38
N GLY A 98 -5.65 2.34 6.17
CA GLY A 98 -6.28 3.58 5.74
C GLY A 98 -5.43 4.37 4.76
N GLY A 99 -5.93 5.55 4.41
CA GLY A 99 -5.37 6.36 3.34
C GLY A 99 -5.92 5.94 1.98
N TYR A 100 -5.73 6.78 0.98
CA TYR A 100 -6.26 6.50 -0.35
C TYR A 100 -5.61 5.30 -1.05
N ILE A 101 -4.42 4.91 -0.62
CA ILE A 101 -3.71 3.73 -1.14
C ILE A 101 -4.45 2.42 -0.79
N SER A 102 -5.19 2.41 0.32
CA SER A 102 -5.92 1.22 0.75
C SER A 102 -7.05 0.83 -0.20
N LEU A 103 -7.57 1.77 -0.98
CA LEU A 103 -8.63 1.49 -1.94
C LEU A 103 -8.18 0.54 -3.05
N PRO A 104 -7.11 0.83 -3.83
CA PRO A 104 -6.66 -0.10 -4.85
C PRO A 104 -6.14 -1.42 -4.29
N VAL A 105 -5.44 -1.38 -3.16
CA VAL A 105 -4.89 -2.59 -2.54
C VAL A 105 -6.01 -3.48 -2.01
N GLY A 106 -7.01 -2.90 -1.36
CA GLY A 106 -8.16 -3.63 -0.87
C GLY A 106 -8.98 -4.27 -1.99
N ILE A 107 -9.22 -3.55 -3.08
CA ILE A 107 -9.91 -4.07 -4.25
C ILE A 107 -9.13 -5.22 -4.88
N ALA A 108 -7.82 -5.06 -5.02
CA ALA A 108 -6.97 -6.12 -5.57
C ALA A 108 -7.03 -7.39 -4.71
N ALA A 109 -7.01 -7.25 -3.40
CA ALA A 109 -7.11 -8.38 -2.48
C ALA A 109 -8.43 -9.13 -2.62
N ILE A 110 -9.53 -8.41 -2.80
CA ILE A 110 -10.86 -9.02 -2.99
C ILE A 110 -10.94 -9.76 -4.32
N LEU A 111 -10.32 -9.21 -5.38
CA LEU A 111 -10.32 -9.82 -6.70
C LEU A 111 -9.41 -11.05 -6.82
N CYS A 112 -8.45 -11.15 -5.94
CA CYS A 112 -7.60 -12.33 -5.81
C CYS A 112 -8.18 -13.27 -4.77
#